data_d4d9ee789cebf086ba55acef34f23e64
#
_entry.id   d4d9ee789cebf086ba55acef34f23e64
#
_cell.length_a   1.000
_cell.length_b   1.000
_cell.length_c   1.000
_cell.angle_alpha   90.00
_cell.angle_beta   90.00
_cell.angle_gamma   90.00
#
_symmetry.space_group_name_H-M   'P 1'
#
loop_
_entity.id
_entity.type
_entity.pdbx_description
1 polymer ?
#
loop_
_entity_poly.entity_id
_entity_poly.type
_entity_poly.pdbx_seq_one_letter_code
_entity_poly.pdbx_strand_id
1 'polypeptide(L)'
;MAVDRVQRKMAAVLAADVVGYSRLMGVDEAATLSALKRHRQELIEPCIADHGGRVVKLTGDGMLAEFPSVVNAVACAVEIQRGMLDRNQDVPKDEWMEFRVGITLGDVVVEGDDIFGDGVNVAYPGDAAQPSRYL
;
A
#
# COMPACT_ATOMS: atom_id res chain seq x y z
N MET A 1 5.99 22.01 24.97
CA MET A 1 5.58 22.91 23.88
C MET A 1 4.70 22.13 22.91
N ALA A 2 3.59 22.74 22.54
CA ALA A 2 2.67 22.08 21.61
C ALA A 2 3.28 21.81 20.23
N VAL A 3 4.26 22.61 19.84
CA VAL A 3 4.94 22.47 18.56
C VAL A 3 5.67 21.14 18.40
N ASP A 4 5.94 20.44 19.49
CA ASP A 4 6.67 19.17 19.45
C ASP A 4 5.87 18.04 18.84
N ARG A 5 4.57 18.23 18.64
CA ARG A 5 3.69 17.20 18.12
C ARG A 5 3.72 17.07 16.61
N VAL A 6 4.23 18.08 15.93
CA VAL A 6 4.31 18.11 14.48
C VAL A 6 5.78 18.03 14.10
N GLN A 7 6.11 17.01 13.32
CA GLN A 7 7.49 16.78 12.90
C GLN A 7 7.55 16.62 11.40
N ARG A 8 8.66 17.12 10.80
CA ARG A 8 8.98 16.85 9.41
C ARG A 8 10.07 15.80 9.36
N LYS A 9 9.93 14.86 8.46
CA LYS A 9 11.00 13.88 8.24
C LYS A 9 10.94 13.35 6.80
N MET A 10 12.08 12.85 6.34
CA MET A 10 12.12 12.11 5.09
C MET A 10 11.57 10.71 5.36
N ALA A 11 10.67 10.27 4.51
CA ALA A 11 10.09 8.94 4.63
C ALA A 11 9.91 8.34 3.24
N ALA A 12 10.11 7.04 3.15
CA ALA A 12 9.69 6.28 2.00
C ALA A 12 8.26 5.84 2.26
N VAL A 13 7.36 6.25 1.38
CA VAL A 13 5.93 5.94 1.51
C VAL A 13 5.54 5.00 0.40
N LEU A 14 4.95 3.87 0.79
CA LEU A 14 4.39 2.89 -0.13
C LEU A 14 2.89 3.03 -0.10
N ALA A 15 2.29 3.14 -1.28
CA ALA A 15 0.84 3.17 -1.42
C ALA A 15 0.42 1.99 -2.30
N ALA A 16 -0.63 1.31 -1.90
CA ALA A 16 -1.14 0.16 -2.63
C ALA A 16 -2.65 0.21 -2.71
N ASP A 17 -3.20 -0.22 -3.84
CA ASP A 17 -4.63 -0.43 -3.97
C ASP A 17 -4.91 -1.61 -4.91
N VAL A 18 -6.17 -2.03 -4.96
CA VAL A 18 -6.59 -3.18 -5.75
C VAL A 18 -6.92 -2.74 -7.17
N VAL A 19 -6.33 -3.41 -8.15
CA VAL A 19 -6.65 -3.18 -9.55
C VAL A 19 -8.09 -3.64 -9.82
N GLY A 20 -8.90 -2.75 -10.40
CA GLY A 20 -10.28 -3.08 -10.73
C GLY A 20 -11.17 -3.40 -9.54
N TYR A 21 -10.95 -2.73 -8.43
CA TYR A 21 -11.70 -2.98 -7.20
C TYR A 21 -13.22 -2.86 -7.40
N SER A 22 -13.67 -1.82 -8.11
CA SER A 22 -15.09 -1.63 -8.37
C SER A 22 -15.70 -2.79 -9.15
N ARG A 23 -14.96 -3.34 -10.10
CA ARG A 23 -15.42 -4.49 -10.89
C ARG A 23 -15.56 -5.72 -9.99
N LEU A 24 -14.55 -5.99 -9.17
CA LEU A 24 -14.58 -7.12 -8.25
C LEU A 24 -15.73 -7.00 -7.25
N MET A 25 -15.93 -5.80 -6.70
CA MET A 25 -17.03 -5.54 -5.78
C MET A 25 -18.38 -5.72 -6.44
N GLY A 26 -18.49 -5.34 -7.72
CA GLY A 26 -19.73 -5.50 -8.48
C GLY A 26 -20.09 -6.95 -8.77
N VAL A 27 -19.08 -7.84 -8.87
CA VAL A 27 -19.31 -9.26 -9.13
C VAL A 27 -19.69 -9.99 -7.84
N ASP A 28 -18.92 -9.78 -6.77
CA ASP A 28 -19.19 -10.43 -5.48
C ASP A 28 -18.54 -9.61 -4.37
N GLU A 29 -19.34 -8.76 -3.75
CA GLU A 29 -18.86 -7.86 -2.72
C GLU A 29 -18.29 -8.59 -1.51
N ALA A 30 -19.03 -9.57 -0.99
CA ALA A 30 -18.61 -10.29 0.22
C ALA A 30 -17.31 -11.05 -0.02
N ALA A 31 -17.19 -11.73 -1.16
CA ALA A 31 -15.99 -12.47 -1.51
C ALA A 31 -14.79 -11.55 -1.69
N THR A 32 -15.00 -10.39 -2.31
CA THR A 32 -13.93 -9.41 -2.54
C THR A 32 -13.42 -8.85 -1.22
N LEU A 33 -14.30 -8.45 -0.32
CA LEU A 33 -13.91 -7.93 0.98
C LEU A 33 -13.17 -8.98 1.81
N SER A 34 -13.65 -10.22 1.78
CA SER A 34 -13.02 -11.33 2.49
C SER A 34 -11.63 -11.60 1.94
N ALA A 35 -11.48 -11.63 0.61
CA ALA A 35 -10.20 -11.87 -0.03
C ALA A 35 -9.20 -10.74 0.28
N LEU A 36 -9.64 -9.49 0.19
CA LEU A 36 -8.79 -8.36 0.50
C LEU A 36 -8.27 -8.42 1.93
N LYS A 37 -9.16 -8.68 2.87
CA LYS A 37 -8.78 -8.81 4.28
C LYS A 37 -7.76 -9.93 4.49
N ARG A 38 -7.98 -11.08 3.84
CA ARG A 38 -7.07 -12.22 3.96
C ARG A 38 -5.69 -11.91 3.39
N HIS A 39 -5.61 -11.33 2.21
CA HIS A 39 -4.33 -10.97 1.60
C HIS A 39 -3.60 -9.92 2.44
N ARG A 40 -4.34 -8.97 2.99
CA ARG A 40 -3.76 -7.95 3.84
C ARG A 40 -3.16 -8.55 5.11
N GLN A 41 -3.91 -9.41 5.78
CA GLN A 41 -3.49 -9.99 7.05
C GLN A 41 -2.41 -11.06 6.88
N GLU A 42 -2.48 -11.85 5.83
CA GLU A 42 -1.58 -13.00 5.65
C GLU A 42 -0.30 -12.67 4.87
N LEU A 43 -0.34 -11.68 4.02
CA LEU A 43 0.82 -11.35 3.18
C LEU A 43 1.31 -9.92 3.38
N ILE A 44 0.45 -8.94 3.20
CA ILE A 44 0.88 -7.56 3.05
C ILE A 44 1.40 -6.98 4.38
N GLU A 45 0.62 -7.09 5.45
CA GLU A 45 1.03 -6.55 6.75
C GLU A 45 2.28 -7.22 7.31
N PRO A 46 2.40 -8.57 7.26
CA PRO A 46 3.64 -9.20 7.67
C PRO A 46 4.85 -8.77 6.85
N CYS A 47 4.67 -8.60 5.55
CA CYS A 47 5.73 -8.15 4.66
C CYS A 47 6.22 -6.74 5.02
N ILE A 48 5.27 -5.85 5.30
CA ILE A 48 5.59 -4.49 5.72
C ILE A 48 6.39 -4.52 7.02
N ALA A 49 5.95 -5.28 8.01
CA ALA A 49 6.64 -5.40 9.28
C ALA A 49 8.04 -5.99 9.13
N ASP A 50 8.20 -7.01 8.29
CA ASP A 50 9.49 -7.66 8.05
C ASP A 50 10.52 -6.72 7.43
N HIS A 51 10.07 -5.69 6.75
CA HIS A 51 10.95 -4.70 6.11
C HIS A 51 11.06 -3.40 6.93
N GLY A 52 10.68 -3.45 8.18
CA GLY A 52 10.82 -2.30 9.08
C GLY A 52 9.80 -1.20 8.85
N GLY A 53 8.76 -1.49 8.10
CA GLY A 53 7.70 -0.52 7.82
C GLY A 53 6.55 -0.62 8.80
N ARG A 54 5.62 0.32 8.67
CA ARG A 54 4.35 0.29 9.41
C ARG A 54 3.23 0.85 8.55
N VAL A 55 2.04 0.31 8.74
CA VAL A 55 0.85 0.82 8.07
C VAL A 55 0.42 2.10 8.80
N VAL A 56 0.24 3.17 8.06
CA VAL A 56 -0.17 4.46 8.63
C VAL A 56 -1.61 4.81 8.31
N LYS A 57 -2.17 4.27 7.24
CA LYS A 57 -3.55 4.58 6.87
C LYS A 57 -4.14 3.49 6.00
N LEU A 58 -5.42 3.18 6.22
CA LEU A 58 -6.23 2.31 5.35
C LEU A 58 -7.39 3.14 4.79
N THR A 59 -7.66 3.00 3.50
CA THR A 59 -8.75 3.72 2.83
C THR A 59 -9.42 2.79 1.82
N GLY A 60 -10.62 2.31 2.15
CA GLY A 60 -11.32 1.39 1.25
C GLY A 60 -10.44 0.21 0.87
N ASP A 61 -10.04 0.13 -0.41
CA ASP A 61 -9.11 -0.87 -0.90
C ASP A 61 -7.66 -0.44 -0.81
N GLY A 62 -7.39 0.79 -0.37
CA GLY A 62 -6.06 1.38 -0.36
C GLY A 62 -5.35 1.26 0.97
N MET A 63 -4.04 1.40 0.91
CA MET A 63 -3.17 1.33 2.09
C MET A 63 -1.96 2.24 1.89
N LEU A 64 -1.58 2.94 2.94
CA LEU A 64 -0.33 3.67 3.01
C LEU A 64 0.54 3.08 4.10
N ALA A 65 1.80 2.88 3.79
CA ALA A 65 2.80 2.41 4.76
C ALA A 65 4.05 3.27 4.64
N GLU A 66 4.73 3.48 5.76
CA GLU A 66 6.01 4.18 5.72
C GLU A 66 7.15 3.24 6.08
N PHE A 67 8.31 3.51 5.51
CA PHE A 67 9.51 2.70 5.68
C PHE A 67 10.70 3.60 5.99
N PRO A 68 11.73 3.05 6.65
CA PRO A 68 12.92 3.83 6.98
C PRO A 68 13.76 4.19 5.75
N SER A 69 13.60 3.46 4.64
CA SER A 69 14.34 3.74 3.43
C SER A 69 13.57 3.28 2.19
N VAL A 70 13.95 3.84 1.04
CA VAL A 70 13.41 3.42 -0.26
C VAL A 70 13.76 1.96 -0.53
N VAL A 71 14.95 1.52 -0.15
CA VAL A 71 15.38 0.14 -0.36
C VAL A 71 14.43 -0.83 0.35
N ASN A 72 14.08 -0.53 1.59
CA ASN A 72 13.15 -1.37 2.35
C ASN A 72 11.76 -1.39 1.71
N ALA A 73 11.29 -0.23 1.26
CA ALA A 73 9.98 -0.13 0.61
C ALA A 73 9.93 -0.93 -0.70
N VAL A 74 10.98 -0.81 -1.53
CA VAL A 74 11.04 -1.54 -2.80
C VAL A 74 11.11 -3.04 -2.56
N ALA A 75 11.92 -3.48 -1.61
CA ALA A 75 12.02 -4.90 -1.27
C ALA A 75 10.68 -5.46 -0.82
N CYS A 76 9.96 -4.70 0.00
CA CYS A 76 8.62 -5.07 0.45
C CYS A 76 7.65 -5.17 -0.73
N ALA A 77 7.65 -4.18 -1.62
CA ALA A 77 6.77 -4.17 -2.79
C ALA A 77 7.00 -5.39 -3.68
N VAL A 78 8.26 -5.74 -3.92
CA VAL A 78 8.60 -6.91 -4.73
C VAL A 78 8.09 -8.19 -4.07
N GLU A 79 8.26 -8.33 -2.77
CA GLU A 79 7.76 -9.50 -2.05
C GLU A 79 6.23 -9.59 -2.09
N ILE A 80 5.54 -8.47 -1.94
CA ILE A 80 4.08 -8.45 -2.05
C ILE A 80 3.66 -8.94 -3.43
N GLN A 81 4.28 -8.41 -4.48
CA GLN A 81 3.91 -8.79 -5.84
C GLN A 81 4.20 -10.26 -6.14
N ARG A 82 5.32 -10.77 -5.68
CA ARG A 82 5.65 -12.19 -5.82
C ARG A 82 4.68 -13.07 -5.04
N GLY A 83 4.36 -12.68 -3.83
CA GLY A 83 3.40 -13.41 -3.01
C GLY A 83 2.02 -13.46 -3.64
N MET A 84 1.59 -12.37 -4.26
CA MET A 84 0.30 -12.34 -4.95
C MET A 84 0.29 -13.22 -6.20
N LEU A 85 1.40 -13.29 -6.95
CA LEU A 85 1.50 -14.22 -8.07
C LEU A 85 1.27 -15.65 -7.59
N ASP A 86 1.93 -16.04 -6.50
CA ASP A 86 1.76 -17.37 -5.94
C ASP A 86 0.33 -17.63 -5.47
N ARG A 87 -0.25 -16.66 -4.79
CA ARG A 87 -1.60 -16.81 -4.24
C ARG A 87 -2.68 -16.87 -5.32
N ASN A 88 -2.42 -16.24 -6.47
CA ASN A 88 -3.38 -16.24 -7.57
C ASN A 88 -3.29 -17.49 -8.47
N GLN A 89 -2.24 -18.31 -8.33
CA GLN A 89 -2.03 -19.46 -9.22
C GLN A 89 -3.19 -20.43 -9.28
N ASP A 90 -3.85 -20.68 -8.15
CA ASP A 90 -4.95 -21.64 -8.06
C ASP A 90 -6.32 -20.96 -8.12
N VAL A 91 -6.36 -19.69 -8.50
CA VAL A 91 -7.57 -18.88 -8.56
C VAL A 91 -7.91 -18.64 -10.03
N PRO A 92 -9.19 -18.76 -10.45
CA PRO A 92 -9.58 -18.38 -11.80
C PRO A 92 -9.17 -16.95 -12.11
N LYS A 93 -8.68 -16.71 -13.32
CA LYS A 93 -8.06 -15.43 -13.66
C LYS A 93 -8.98 -14.23 -13.47
N ASP A 94 -10.27 -14.39 -13.74
CA ASP A 94 -11.24 -13.31 -13.56
C ASP A 94 -11.53 -12.99 -12.08
N GLU A 95 -11.06 -13.84 -11.17
CA GLU A 95 -11.18 -13.63 -9.74
C GLU A 95 -9.85 -13.22 -9.09
N TRP A 96 -8.79 -13.06 -9.88
CA TRP A 96 -7.49 -12.63 -9.34
C TRP A 96 -7.62 -11.29 -8.66
N MET A 97 -6.91 -11.15 -7.54
CA MET A 97 -6.72 -9.87 -6.91
C MET A 97 -5.29 -9.42 -7.15
N GLU A 98 -5.14 -8.28 -7.79
CA GLU A 98 -3.84 -7.70 -8.11
C GLU A 98 -3.75 -6.34 -7.46
N PHE A 99 -2.55 -5.99 -7.00
CA PHE A 99 -2.31 -4.71 -6.35
C PHE A 99 -1.43 -3.83 -7.21
N ARG A 100 -1.77 -2.55 -7.27
CA ARG A 100 -0.88 -1.52 -7.79
C ARG A 100 -0.12 -0.96 -6.61
N VAL A 101 1.19 -0.79 -6.77
CA VAL A 101 2.05 -0.30 -5.71
C VAL A 101 2.86 0.88 -6.22
N GLY A 102 2.81 1.98 -5.51
CA GLY A 102 3.62 3.16 -5.79
C GLY A 102 4.48 3.48 -4.59
N ILE A 103 5.71 3.95 -4.85
CA ILE A 103 6.63 4.33 -3.79
C ILE A 103 7.19 5.70 -4.09
N THR A 104 7.29 6.53 -3.06
CA THR A 104 7.94 7.82 -3.16
C THR A 104 8.75 8.09 -1.91
N LEU A 105 9.82 8.87 -2.08
CA LEU A 105 10.60 9.40 -0.98
C LEU A 105 10.31 10.89 -0.91
N GLY A 106 9.92 11.37 0.25
CA GLY A 106 9.58 12.76 0.38
C GLY A 106 9.68 13.26 1.82
N ASP A 107 9.65 14.57 1.92
CA ASP A 107 9.58 15.25 3.19
C ASP A 107 8.11 15.29 3.61
N VAL A 108 7.78 14.60 4.66
CA VAL A 108 6.40 14.49 5.14
C VAL A 108 6.27 15.10 6.52
N VAL A 109 5.06 15.55 6.82
CA VAL A 109 4.71 16.05 8.14
C VAL A 109 4.06 14.90 8.90
N VAL A 110 4.59 14.61 10.07
CA VAL A 110 4.07 13.53 10.92
C VAL A 110 3.35 14.16 12.10
N GLU A 111 2.10 13.77 12.30
CA GLU A 111 1.29 14.20 13.42
C GLU A 111 0.59 12.97 14.00
N GLY A 112 1.05 12.55 15.17
CA GLY A 112 0.59 11.30 15.75
C GLY A 112 0.94 10.12 14.85
N ASP A 113 -0.09 9.37 14.44
CA ASP A 113 0.09 8.20 13.57
C ASP A 113 -0.18 8.50 12.09
N ASP A 114 -0.59 9.73 11.78
CA ASP A 114 -0.86 10.13 10.39
C ASP A 114 0.37 10.78 9.77
N ILE A 115 0.44 10.70 8.44
CA ILE A 115 1.45 11.41 7.67
C ILE A 115 0.77 12.25 6.59
N PHE A 116 1.33 13.44 6.35
CA PHE A 116 0.79 14.40 5.39
C PHE A 116 1.94 14.95 4.55
N GLY A 117 1.61 15.43 3.37
CA GLY A 117 2.58 16.10 2.51
C GLY A 117 2.53 15.59 1.09
N ASP A 118 3.32 16.22 0.24
CA ASP A 118 3.35 15.93 -1.18
C ASP A 118 3.78 14.48 -1.47
N GLY A 119 4.66 13.93 -0.63
CA GLY A 119 5.10 12.55 -0.77
C GLY A 119 3.95 11.56 -0.71
N VAL A 120 3.01 11.77 0.22
CA VAL A 120 1.84 10.90 0.37
C VAL A 120 0.95 10.99 -0.87
N ASN A 121 0.69 12.20 -1.35
CA ASN A 121 -0.18 12.41 -2.51
C ASN A 121 0.40 11.77 -3.77
N VAL A 122 1.71 11.90 -3.96
CA VAL A 122 2.38 11.36 -5.14
C VAL A 122 2.43 9.84 -5.13
N ALA A 123 2.57 9.24 -3.97
CA ALA A 123 2.69 7.79 -3.84
C ALA A 123 1.37 7.05 -4.04
N TYR A 124 0.24 7.70 -3.85
CA TYR A 124 -1.06 7.01 -3.86
C TYR A 124 -1.37 6.50 -5.28
N PRO A 125 -1.44 5.18 -5.48
CA PRO A 125 -1.55 4.61 -6.83
C PRO A 125 -2.90 4.79 -7.50
N GLY A 126 -3.91 5.28 -6.77
CA GLY A 126 -5.20 5.63 -7.37
C GLY A 126 -5.14 6.85 -8.25
N ASP A 127 -4.06 7.61 -8.21
CA ASP A 127 -3.90 8.81 -9.03
C ASP A 127 -3.38 8.42 -10.41
N ALA A 128 -4.23 8.54 -11.40
CA ALA A 128 -3.90 8.18 -12.77
C ALA A 128 -2.80 9.04 -13.39
N ALA A 129 -2.47 10.17 -12.79
CA ALA A 129 -1.43 11.06 -13.29
C ALA A 129 -0.01 10.56 -13.01
N GLN A 130 0.14 9.45 -12.28
CA GLN A 130 1.45 8.99 -11.81
C GLN A 130 1.78 7.55 -12.22
N PRO A 131 1.53 7.13 -13.48
CA PRO A 131 1.73 5.72 -13.83
C PRO A 131 3.19 5.26 -13.78
N SER A 132 4.13 6.16 -13.99
CA SER A 132 5.55 5.82 -14.00
C SER A 132 6.11 5.52 -12.61
N ARG A 133 5.33 5.72 -11.56
CA ARG A 133 5.77 5.46 -10.19
C ARG A 133 5.29 4.12 -9.64
N TYR A 134 4.53 3.39 -10.43
CA TYR A 134 3.98 2.10 -9.99
C TYR A 134 4.94 0.95 -10.29
N LEU A 135 4.90 -0.05 -9.44
CA LEU A 135 5.66 -1.28 -9.60
C LEU A 135 4.80 -2.42 -10.14
#